data_32d9e65c16aa9b4c91e610afd7cef1a5
#
_entry.id   32d9e65c16aa9b4c91e610afd7cef1a5
#
_cell.length_a   1.000
_cell.length_b   1.000
_cell.length_c   1.000
_cell.angle_alpha   90.00
_cell.angle_beta   90.00
_cell.angle_gamma   90.00
#
_symmetry.space_group_name_H-M   'P 1'
#
loop_
_entity.id
_entity.type
_entity.pdbx_description
1 polymer ?
#
loop_
_entity_poly.entity_id
_entity_poly.type
_entity_poly.pdbx_seq_one_letter_code
_entity_poly.pdbx_strand_id
1 'polypeptide(L)'
;MFSFFVLAHSFLTCVIVTPHASVFEKQQRRKVWQAVLLQDTFLTVLLSLPPSATHTDVSVEDLLDEDCSIASSDPTDTAYIRASWSLANLVQETICSPRSLDLPICGTARHKSKLVADFRAVYRSFPDVFRSWDSDSLDHLARTDPRVVRQTLFLTSNYFHNLMLVHASESPEVPVNVRGTLEAGHDAITAFFMLYNLLETEARVWWVFNHRAFLEALCIGNVLRETAKEAGGRDLIDRDPLFVRSKADIGEYLSNMCRQMGVADRVL
;
A
#
# COMPACT_ATOMS: atom_id res chain seq x y z
N MET A 1 19.52 -8.16 -4.19
CA MET A 1 19.55 -6.98 -3.31
C MET A 1 20.73 -6.05 -3.59
N PHE A 2 21.97 -6.50 -3.63
CA PHE A 2 23.14 -5.66 -4.00
C PHE A 2 23.02 -4.98 -5.36
N SER A 3 22.41 -5.63 -6.35
CA SER A 3 22.28 -5.09 -7.73
C SER A 3 21.36 -3.84 -7.80
N PHE A 4 20.35 -3.74 -6.93
CA PHE A 4 19.42 -2.61 -6.88
C PHE A 4 20.10 -1.35 -6.28
N PHE A 5 20.90 -1.53 -5.24
CA PHE A 5 21.68 -0.46 -4.59
C PHE A 5 22.70 0.17 -5.55
N VAL A 6 23.39 -0.66 -6.33
CA VAL A 6 24.38 -0.19 -7.32
C VAL A 6 23.70 0.57 -8.47
N LEU A 7 22.53 0.11 -8.92
CA LEU A 7 21.73 0.81 -9.94
C LEU A 7 21.22 2.16 -9.42
N ALA A 8 20.67 2.22 -8.22
CA ALA A 8 20.15 3.45 -7.61
C ALA A 8 21.27 4.50 -7.44
N HIS A 9 22.41 4.10 -6.91
CA HIS A 9 23.56 5.00 -6.69
C HIS A 9 24.19 5.47 -8.03
N SER A 10 24.27 4.60 -9.03
CA SER A 10 24.72 4.94 -10.38
C SER A 10 23.78 5.89 -11.10
N PHE A 11 22.45 5.80 -10.85
CA PHE A 11 21.46 6.71 -11.45
C PHE A 11 21.49 8.11 -10.82
N LEU A 12 21.61 8.23 -9.51
CA LEU A 12 21.76 9.52 -8.81
C LEU A 12 23.02 10.26 -9.29
N THR A 13 24.16 9.58 -9.31
CA THR A 13 25.40 10.13 -9.83
C THR A 13 25.29 10.52 -11.29
N CYS A 14 24.55 9.74 -12.09
CA CYS A 14 24.38 10.01 -13.53
C CYS A 14 23.51 11.25 -13.83
N VAL A 15 22.52 11.59 -12.98
CA VAL A 15 21.69 12.80 -13.17
C VAL A 15 22.48 14.07 -12.85
N ILE A 16 23.33 14.01 -11.79
CA ILE A 16 24.12 15.18 -11.32
C ILE A 16 25.40 15.35 -12.17
N VAL A 17 26.03 14.27 -12.65
CA VAL A 17 27.40 14.25 -13.17
C VAL A 17 27.46 14.22 -14.72
N THR A 18 26.34 14.24 -15.45
CA THR A 18 26.39 14.35 -16.91
C THR A 18 25.96 15.73 -17.41
N PRO A 19 26.88 16.73 -17.38
CA PRO A 19 26.57 18.10 -17.81
C PRO A 19 26.17 18.17 -19.30
N HIS A 20 26.54 17.18 -20.10
CA HIS A 20 26.29 17.13 -21.55
C HIS A 20 25.02 16.37 -21.96
N ALA A 21 24.28 15.77 -21.01
CA ALA A 21 23.03 15.12 -21.34
C ALA A 21 21.97 16.15 -21.79
N SER A 22 21.24 15.82 -22.84
CA SER A 22 20.13 16.64 -23.32
C SER A 22 19.04 16.77 -22.23
N VAL A 23 18.20 17.80 -22.34
CA VAL A 23 17.05 17.99 -21.44
C VAL A 23 16.20 16.72 -21.45
N PHE A 24 15.91 16.16 -22.60
CA PHE A 24 15.14 14.91 -22.74
C PHE A 24 15.76 13.74 -21.96
N GLU A 25 17.07 13.51 -22.10
CA GLU A 25 17.76 12.42 -21.37
C GLU A 25 17.71 12.63 -19.85
N LYS A 26 17.93 13.86 -19.40
CA LYS A 26 17.81 14.20 -17.95
C LYS A 26 16.43 13.89 -17.43
N GLN A 27 15.40 14.21 -18.19
CA GLN A 27 14.02 13.95 -17.83
C GLN A 27 13.69 12.45 -17.82
N GLN A 28 14.11 11.67 -18.81
CA GLN A 28 13.93 10.22 -18.80
C GLN A 28 14.60 9.57 -17.59
N ARG A 29 15.78 10.02 -17.20
CA ARG A 29 16.47 9.54 -16.00
C ARG A 29 15.72 9.88 -14.71
N ARG A 30 15.19 11.12 -14.59
CA ARG A 30 14.35 11.51 -13.45
C ARG A 30 13.13 10.61 -13.32
N LYS A 31 12.43 10.33 -14.41
CA LYS A 31 11.26 9.45 -14.45
C LYS A 31 11.56 8.05 -13.93
N VAL A 32 12.62 7.45 -14.44
CA VAL A 32 13.04 6.12 -13.97
C VAL A 32 13.37 6.15 -12.48
N TRP A 33 14.07 7.20 -12.04
CA TRP A 33 14.41 7.37 -10.63
C TRP A 33 13.17 7.49 -9.73
N GLN A 34 12.18 8.24 -10.15
CA GLN A 34 10.92 8.40 -9.42
C GLN A 34 10.13 7.10 -9.36
N ALA A 35 10.07 6.33 -10.44
CA ALA A 35 9.46 5.00 -10.44
C ALA A 35 10.18 4.05 -9.47
N VAL A 36 11.51 4.12 -9.39
CA VAL A 36 12.31 3.35 -8.44
C VAL A 36 12.01 3.76 -7.00
N LEU A 37 11.92 5.07 -6.70
CA LEU A 37 11.59 5.57 -5.36
C LEU A 37 10.20 5.15 -4.89
N LEU A 38 9.20 5.18 -5.79
CA LEU A 38 7.85 4.69 -5.49
C LEU A 38 7.87 3.21 -5.09
N GLN A 39 8.56 2.39 -5.87
CA GLN A 39 8.68 0.95 -5.58
C GLN A 39 9.46 0.70 -4.30
N ASP A 40 10.57 1.41 -4.09
CA ASP A 40 11.39 1.32 -2.88
C ASP A 40 10.57 1.63 -1.63
N THR A 41 9.79 2.70 -1.63
CA THR A 41 8.96 3.10 -0.49
C THR A 41 7.98 1.99 -0.08
N PHE A 42 7.21 1.46 -1.02
CA PHE A 42 6.22 0.44 -0.71
C PHE A 42 6.83 -0.92 -0.37
N LEU A 43 7.96 -1.28 -1.00
CA LEU A 43 8.71 -2.49 -0.66
C LEU A 43 9.36 -2.38 0.72
N THR A 44 9.88 -1.21 1.08
CA THR A 44 10.44 -0.90 2.40
C THR A 44 9.42 -1.19 3.51
N VAL A 45 8.18 -0.74 3.33
CA VAL A 45 7.11 -1.02 4.29
C VAL A 45 6.86 -2.52 4.42
N LEU A 46 6.70 -3.22 3.31
CA LEU A 46 6.38 -4.65 3.28
C LEU A 46 7.49 -5.53 3.87
N LEU A 47 8.73 -5.18 3.61
CA LEU A 47 9.89 -5.98 4.00
C LEU A 47 10.50 -5.54 5.33
N SER A 48 9.97 -4.48 5.94
CA SER A 48 10.51 -3.85 7.16
C SER A 48 11.99 -3.49 7.03
N LEU A 49 12.41 -3.03 5.86
CA LEU A 49 13.77 -2.60 5.57
C LEU A 49 13.88 -1.07 5.70
N PRO A 50 15.06 -0.50 5.92
CA PRO A 50 15.25 0.93 5.78
C PRO A 50 15.08 1.35 4.31
N PRO A 51 14.57 2.57 4.03
CA PRO A 51 14.48 3.08 2.66
C PRO A 51 15.87 3.23 2.05
N SER A 52 15.97 2.89 0.76
CA SER A 52 17.25 2.98 0.02
C SER A 52 17.60 4.43 -0.33
N ALA A 53 16.61 5.31 -0.40
CA ALA A 53 16.75 6.72 -0.72
C ALA A 53 15.57 7.53 -0.17
N THR A 54 15.70 8.85 -0.16
CA THR A 54 14.65 9.77 0.32
C THR A 54 14.03 10.54 -0.83
N HIS A 55 12.77 10.96 -0.66
CA HIS A 55 12.02 11.76 -1.63
C HIS A 55 12.37 13.26 -1.61
N THR A 56 13.25 13.70 -0.69
CA THR A 56 13.52 15.11 -0.41
C THR A 56 14.05 15.89 -1.61
N ASP A 57 14.64 15.23 -2.60
CA ASP A 57 15.30 15.87 -3.73
C ASP A 57 14.47 15.87 -5.02
N VAL A 58 13.20 15.48 -4.95
CA VAL A 58 12.35 15.35 -6.15
C VAL A 58 10.99 15.98 -5.90
N SER A 59 10.63 17.01 -6.67
CA SER A 59 9.30 17.61 -6.60
C SER A 59 8.30 16.84 -7.47
N VAL A 60 7.03 16.92 -7.09
CA VAL A 60 5.92 16.31 -7.87
C VAL A 60 5.74 17.04 -9.19
N GLU A 61 5.96 18.36 -9.22
CA GLU A 61 5.88 19.18 -10.42
C GLU A 61 6.91 18.75 -11.46
N ASP A 62 8.12 18.36 -11.04
CA ASP A 62 9.16 17.85 -11.95
C ASP A 62 8.77 16.55 -12.67
N LEU A 63 7.79 15.79 -12.11
CA LEU A 63 7.23 14.58 -12.73
C LEU A 63 6.26 14.88 -13.86
N LEU A 64 5.63 16.02 -13.81
CA LEU A 64 4.40 16.34 -14.48
C LEU A 64 4.55 17.48 -15.48
N ASP A 65 5.78 17.90 -15.74
CA ASP A 65 6.08 18.79 -16.84
C ASP A 65 5.55 18.16 -18.15
N GLU A 66 4.63 18.85 -18.82
CA GLU A 66 3.86 18.35 -19.97
C GLU A 66 4.75 17.84 -21.11
N ASP A 67 5.93 18.45 -21.28
CA ASP A 67 6.91 18.02 -22.28
C ASP A 67 7.68 16.75 -21.91
N CYS A 68 7.47 16.23 -20.69
CA CYS A 68 8.36 15.23 -20.08
C CYS A 68 7.66 14.07 -19.42
N SER A 69 6.35 14.02 -19.52
CA SER A 69 5.55 13.03 -18.80
C SER A 69 5.93 11.59 -19.18
N ILE A 70 6.14 10.73 -18.17
CA ILE A 70 6.11 9.26 -18.33
C ILE A 70 4.69 8.86 -18.69
N ALA A 71 3.74 9.63 -18.14
CA ALA A 71 2.36 9.46 -18.42
C ALA A 71 2.19 9.49 -19.94
N SER A 72 1.53 8.50 -20.43
CA SER A 72 0.91 8.54 -21.74
C SER A 72 0.06 9.81 -21.83
N SER A 73 -0.42 10.17 -22.99
CA SER A 73 -1.39 11.25 -23.16
C SER A 73 -2.71 11.03 -22.40
N ASP A 74 -2.82 9.93 -21.62
CA ASP A 74 -3.99 9.60 -20.82
C ASP A 74 -3.92 10.32 -19.46
N PRO A 75 -4.86 11.22 -19.18
CA PRO A 75 -4.91 11.95 -17.92
C PRO A 75 -5.08 11.05 -16.68
N THR A 76 -5.63 9.83 -16.86
CA THR A 76 -5.80 8.85 -15.78
C THR A 76 -4.46 8.33 -15.28
N ASP A 77 -3.50 8.07 -16.18
CA ASP A 77 -2.15 7.66 -15.80
C ASP A 77 -1.42 8.76 -15.03
N THR A 78 -1.54 10.00 -15.46
CA THR A 78 -0.97 11.16 -14.75
C THR A 78 -1.59 11.29 -13.35
N ALA A 79 -2.90 11.14 -13.24
CA ALA A 79 -3.61 11.19 -11.98
C ALA A 79 -3.20 10.06 -11.04
N TYR A 80 -3.00 8.84 -11.56
CA TYR A 80 -2.49 7.69 -10.79
C TYR A 80 -1.09 7.95 -10.24
N ILE A 81 -0.18 8.46 -11.08
CA ILE A 81 1.19 8.78 -10.66
C ILE A 81 1.17 9.83 -9.54
N ARG A 82 0.37 10.90 -9.67
CA ARG A 82 0.21 11.93 -8.62
C ARG A 82 -0.29 11.34 -7.31
N ALA A 83 -1.35 10.54 -7.37
CA ALA A 83 -1.94 9.91 -6.19
C ALA A 83 -0.92 8.97 -5.50
N SER A 84 -0.25 8.14 -6.27
CA SER A 84 0.79 7.21 -5.77
C SER A 84 1.96 7.96 -5.13
N TRP A 85 2.40 9.06 -5.74
CA TRP A 85 3.48 9.88 -5.22
C TRP A 85 3.11 10.59 -3.91
N SER A 86 1.92 11.17 -3.84
CA SER A 86 1.41 11.80 -2.63
C SER A 86 1.32 10.82 -1.47
N LEU A 87 0.86 9.59 -1.75
CA LEU A 87 0.82 8.52 -0.76
C LEU A 87 2.23 8.08 -0.34
N ALA A 88 3.13 7.88 -1.31
CA ALA A 88 4.50 7.44 -1.04
C ALA A 88 5.29 8.44 -0.18
N ASN A 89 5.16 9.74 -0.44
CA ASN A 89 5.77 10.79 0.38
C ASN A 89 5.29 10.71 1.83
N LEU A 90 3.98 10.63 2.04
CA LEU A 90 3.42 10.51 3.39
C LEU A 90 3.92 9.22 4.07
N VAL A 91 3.92 8.10 3.38
CA VAL A 91 4.39 6.80 3.91
C VAL A 91 5.87 6.85 4.28
N GLN A 92 6.71 7.43 3.43
CA GLN A 92 8.14 7.53 3.69
C GLN A 92 8.42 8.37 4.95
N GLU A 93 7.80 9.52 5.07
CA GLU A 93 8.00 10.43 6.21
C GLU A 93 7.46 9.85 7.53
N THR A 94 6.31 9.17 7.47
CA THR A 94 5.57 8.82 8.69
C THR A 94 5.74 7.36 9.12
N ILE A 95 6.07 6.46 8.21
CA ILE A 95 6.23 5.02 8.50
C ILE A 95 7.69 4.58 8.30
N CYS A 96 8.26 4.80 7.11
CA CYS A 96 9.59 4.29 6.80
C CYS A 96 10.68 4.95 7.63
N SER A 97 10.67 6.28 7.76
CA SER A 97 11.65 7.04 8.52
C SER A 97 11.69 6.66 10.01
N PRO A 98 10.57 6.67 10.76
CA PRO A 98 10.57 6.23 12.15
C PRO A 98 11.05 4.79 12.31
N ARG A 99 10.55 3.87 11.49
CA ARG A 99 10.93 2.45 11.59
C ARG A 99 12.40 2.18 11.31
N SER A 100 13.02 2.95 10.42
CA SER A 100 14.47 2.85 10.16
C SER A 100 15.33 3.25 11.35
N LEU A 101 14.76 3.97 12.32
CA LEU A 101 15.39 4.41 13.55
C LEU A 101 14.90 3.63 14.79
N ASP A 102 14.21 2.51 14.61
CA ASP A 102 13.55 1.73 15.67
C ASP A 102 12.58 2.56 16.54
N LEU A 103 12.01 3.62 15.95
CA LEU A 103 11.01 4.44 16.62
C LEU A 103 9.60 3.96 16.29
N PRO A 104 8.65 4.09 17.23
CA PRO A 104 7.25 3.83 16.94
C PRO A 104 6.71 4.82 15.90
N ILE A 105 5.83 4.34 15.01
CA ILE A 105 5.15 5.20 14.02
C ILE A 105 4.42 6.35 14.73
N CYS A 106 3.81 6.09 15.88
CA CYS A 106 3.08 7.08 16.67
C CYS A 106 3.60 7.13 18.12
N GLY A 107 4.29 8.21 18.47
CA GLY A 107 4.77 8.41 19.85
C GLY A 107 3.73 8.97 20.82
N THR A 108 2.65 9.63 20.34
CA THR A 108 1.57 10.19 21.16
C THR A 108 0.20 9.99 20.49
N ALA A 109 -0.87 9.99 21.31
CA ALA A 109 -2.25 9.87 20.80
C ALA A 109 -2.62 11.01 19.83
N ARG A 110 -2.13 12.24 20.10
CA ARG A 110 -2.32 13.40 19.21
C ARG A 110 -1.61 13.19 17.87
N HIS A 111 -0.41 12.67 17.90
CA HIS A 111 0.36 12.34 16.68
C HIS A 111 -0.39 11.28 15.86
N LYS A 112 -0.87 10.21 16.50
CA LYS A 112 -1.66 9.16 15.84
C LYS A 112 -2.92 9.73 15.16
N SER A 113 -3.66 10.58 15.88
CA SER A 113 -4.87 11.22 15.32
C SER A 113 -4.53 12.12 14.13
N LYS A 114 -3.42 12.86 14.20
CA LYS A 114 -2.94 13.68 13.09
C LYS A 114 -2.59 12.83 11.87
N LEU A 115 -1.82 11.76 12.04
CA LEU A 115 -1.46 10.87 10.93
C LEU A 115 -2.69 10.26 10.26
N VAL A 116 -3.67 9.78 11.03
CA VAL A 116 -4.93 9.28 10.48
C VAL A 116 -5.65 10.36 9.66
N ALA A 117 -5.64 11.62 10.13
CA ALA A 117 -6.23 12.73 9.39
C ALA A 117 -5.47 13.03 8.09
N ASP A 118 -4.13 13.00 8.12
CA ASP A 118 -3.26 13.22 6.97
C ASP A 118 -3.48 12.12 5.91
N PHE A 119 -3.51 10.84 6.31
CA PHE A 119 -3.84 9.73 5.41
C PHE A 119 -5.22 9.90 4.77
N ARG A 120 -6.24 10.26 5.56
CA ARG A 120 -7.59 10.53 5.04
C ARG A 120 -7.64 11.72 4.09
N ALA A 121 -6.82 12.75 4.31
CA ALA A 121 -6.70 13.89 3.40
C ALA A 121 -6.10 13.47 2.06
N VAL A 122 -5.04 12.67 2.07
CA VAL A 122 -4.43 12.10 0.85
C VAL A 122 -5.44 11.24 0.10
N TYR A 123 -6.18 10.34 0.77
CA TYR A 123 -7.20 9.53 0.11
C TYR A 123 -8.30 10.36 -0.54
N ARG A 124 -8.77 11.41 0.13
CA ARG A 124 -9.77 12.33 -0.45
C ARG A 124 -9.26 13.11 -1.66
N SER A 125 -7.94 13.29 -1.80
CA SER A 125 -7.33 13.92 -2.97
C SER A 125 -7.22 12.98 -4.18
N PHE A 126 -7.42 11.68 -4.01
CA PHE A 126 -7.44 10.76 -5.14
C PHE A 126 -8.62 11.06 -6.07
N PRO A 127 -8.45 10.97 -7.39
CA PRO A 127 -9.55 11.01 -8.34
C PRO A 127 -10.64 9.98 -8.02
N ASP A 128 -11.87 10.30 -8.35
CA ASP A 128 -13.04 9.44 -8.06
C ASP A 128 -12.87 8.02 -8.64
N VAL A 129 -12.27 7.89 -9.82
CA VAL A 129 -12.01 6.61 -10.46
C VAL A 129 -11.18 5.66 -9.58
N PHE A 130 -10.28 6.18 -8.74
CA PHE A 130 -9.46 5.38 -7.81
C PHE A 130 -10.08 5.22 -6.42
N ARG A 131 -11.21 5.88 -6.16
CA ARG A 131 -11.98 5.74 -4.91
C ARG A 131 -13.23 4.90 -5.07
N SER A 132 -13.69 4.73 -6.31
CA SER A 132 -14.84 3.90 -6.68
C SER A 132 -14.36 2.48 -6.99
N TRP A 133 -14.14 1.70 -5.96
CA TRP A 133 -13.59 0.34 -6.07
C TRP A 133 -14.57 -0.72 -5.55
N ASP A 134 -15.85 -0.43 -5.60
CA ASP A 134 -16.90 -1.42 -5.40
C ASP A 134 -16.90 -2.48 -6.51
N SER A 135 -17.46 -3.66 -6.21
CA SER A 135 -17.40 -4.83 -7.11
C SER A 135 -18.00 -4.52 -8.48
N ASP A 136 -19.14 -3.84 -8.53
CA ASP A 136 -19.86 -3.62 -9.79
C ASP A 136 -19.09 -2.66 -10.70
N SER A 137 -18.53 -1.60 -10.12
CA SER A 137 -17.69 -0.62 -10.83
C SER A 137 -16.42 -1.27 -11.38
N LEU A 138 -15.74 -2.09 -10.57
CA LEU A 138 -14.52 -2.77 -10.99
C LEU A 138 -14.77 -3.87 -12.01
N ASP A 139 -15.88 -4.62 -11.93
CA ASP A 139 -16.27 -5.61 -12.93
C ASP A 139 -16.49 -4.99 -14.31
N HIS A 140 -17.11 -3.82 -14.35
CA HIS A 140 -17.25 -3.08 -15.60
C HIS A 140 -15.89 -2.61 -16.15
N LEU A 141 -15.06 -2.01 -15.30
CA LEU A 141 -13.73 -1.54 -15.67
C LEU A 141 -12.79 -2.68 -16.09
N ALA A 142 -12.89 -3.86 -15.47
CA ALA A 142 -12.07 -5.02 -15.83
C ALA A 142 -12.26 -5.47 -17.28
N ARG A 143 -13.45 -5.22 -17.84
CA ARG A 143 -13.77 -5.54 -19.24
C ARG A 143 -13.39 -4.42 -20.21
N THR A 144 -13.40 -3.17 -19.76
CA THR A 144 -13.21 -1.99 -20.61
C THR A 144 -11.80 -1.40 -20.51
N ASP A 145 -11.27 -1.30 -19.31
CA ASP A 145 -9.91 -0.81 -19.05
C ASP A 145 -9.27 -1.54 -17.85
N PRO A 146 -8.76 -2.76 -18.03
CA PRO A 146 -8.14 -3.54 -16.97
C PRO A 146 -6.87 -2.87 -16.38
N ARG A 147 -6.28 -1.89 -17.08
CA ARG A 147 -5.16 -1.09 -16.58
C ARG A 147 -5.61 -0.22 -15.39
N VAL A 148 -6.74 0.46 -15.52
CA VAL A 148 -7.30 1.29 -14.44
C VAL A 148 -7.67 0.43 -13.23
N VAL A 149 -8.19 -0.79 -13.43
CA VAL A 149 -8.43 -1.73 -12.33
C VAL A 149 -7.14 -2.03 -11.56
N ARG A 150 -6.05 -2.34 -12.26
CA ARG A 150 -4.74 -2.58 -11.61
C ARG A 150 -4.27 -1.37 -10.82
N GLN A 151 -4.37 -0.18 -11.41
CA GLN A 151 -4.00 1.09 -10.76
C GLN A 151 -4.85 1.35 -9.50
N THR A 152 -6.16 1.17 -9.60
CA THR A 152 -7.10 1.35 -8.48
C THR A 152 -6.79 0.39 -7.35
N LEU A 153 -6.69 -0.91 -7.62
CA LEU A 153 -6.45 -1.92 -6.60
C LEU A 153 -5.05 -1.78 -5.96
N PHE A 154 -4.04 -1.44 -6.76
CA PHE A 154 -2.70 -1.18 -6.24
C PHE A 154 -2.67 0.03 -5.29
N LEU A 155 -3.30 1.14 -5.69
CA LEU A 155 -3.35 2.36 -4.89
C LEU A 155 -4.18 2.16 -3.61
N THR A 156 -5.36 1.54 -3.73
CA THR A 156 -6.26 1.21 -2.62
C THR A 156 -5.59 0.30 -1.59
N SER A 157 -5.00 -0.80 -2.05
CA SER A 157 -4.29 -1.74 -1.19
C SER A 157 -3.11 -1.07 -0.45
N ASN A 158 -2.30 -0.24 -1.14
CA ASN A 158 -1.23 0.49 -0.49
C ASN A 158 -1.76 1.48 0.57
N TYR A 159 -2.81 2.21 0.25
CA TYR A 159 -3.40 3.17 1.16
C TYR A 159 -3.92 2.51 2.45
N PHE A 160 -4.78 1.52 2.33
CA PHE A 160 -5.41 0.88 3.49
C PHE A 160 -4.41 0.05 4.30
N HIS A 161 -3.44 -0.61 3.66
CA HIS A 161 -2.35 -1.28 4.36
C HIS A 161 -1.58 -0.32 5.28
N ASN A 162 -1.17 0.83 4.77
CA ASN A 162 -0.43 1.81 5.55
C ASN A 162 -1.29 2.47 6.65
N LEU A 163 -2.57 2.73 6.37
CA LEU A 163 -3.51 3.22 7.37
C LEU A 163 -3.73 2.19 8.49
N MET A 164 -3.81 0.89 8.15
CA MET A 164 -3.84 -0.21 9.12
C MET A 164 -2.61 -0.18 10.04
N LEU A 165 -1.41 -0.01 9.47
CA LEU A 165 -0.17 0.07 10.28
C LEU A 165 -0.17 1.26 11.23
N VAL A 166 -0.72 2.42 10.83
CA VAL A 166 -0.87 3.58 11.71
C VAL A 166 -1.82 3.26 12.88
N HIS A 167 -2.96 2.62 12.59
CA HIS A 167 -3.91 2.22 13.63
C HIS A 167 -3.35 1.14 14.56
N ALA A 168 -2.63 0.16 14.01
CA ALA A 168 -2.00 -0.94 14.75
C ALA A 168 -0.75 -0.51 15.52
N SER A 169 -0.16 0.65 15.21
CA SER A 169 1.03 1.15 15.90
C SER A 169 0.77 1.29 17.40
N GLU A 170 1.67 0.74 18.19
CA GLU A 170 1.63 0.75 19.65
C GLU A 170 2.89 1.40 20.21
N SER A 171 2.74 2.11 21.33
CA SER A 171 3.82 2.60 22.17
C SER A 171 3.35 2.62 23.63
N PRO A 172 4.23 2.81 24.62
CA PRO A 172 3.83 2.87 26.02
C PRO A 172 2.70 3.87 26.33
N GLU A 173 2.60 4.93 25.53
CA GLU A 173 1.59 6.00 25.72
C GLU A 173 0.42 5.90 24.73
N VAL A 174 0.50 5.05 23.72
CA VAL A 174 -0.48 5.00 22.64
C VAL A 174 -0.90 3.56 22.35
N PRO A 175 -2.09 3.16 22.81
CA PRO A 175 -2.60 1.81 22.55
C PRO A 175 -2.95 1.61 21.07
N VAL A 176 -3.05 0.34 20.68
CA VAL A 176 -3.61 -0.06 19.38
C VAL A 176 -5.03 0.47 19.24
N ASN A 177 -5.35 1.06 18.11
CA ASN A 177 -6.74 1.36 17.75
C ASN A 177 -7.36 0.13 17.09
N VAL A 178 -7.91 -0.77 17.89
CA VAL A 178 -8.48 -2.06 17.46
C VAL A 178 -9.47 -1.88 16.31
N ARG A 179 -10.47 -1.01 16.47
CA ARG A 179 -11.51 -0.85 15.44
C ARG A 179 -10.93 -0.28 14.14
N GLY A 180 -10.12 0.78 14.23
CA GLY A 180 -9.47 1.35 13.04
C GLY A 180 -8.53 0.36 12.33
N THR A 181 -7.83 -0.50 13.10
CA THR A 181 -6.99 -1.57 12.53
C THR A 181 -7.84 -2.58 11.75
N LEU A 182 -8.95 -3.04 12.32
CA LEU A 182 -9.83 -4.01 11.67
C LEU A 182 -10.54 -3.42 10.46
N GLU A 183 -11.00 -2.17 10.51
CA GLU A 183 -11.62 -1.48 9.38
C GLU A 183 -10.63 -1.33 8.20
N ALA A 184 -9.46 -0.75 8.47
CA ALA A 184 -8.45 -0.56 7.42
C ALA A 184 -7.88 -1.89 6.91
N GLY A 185 -7.72 -2.90 7.78
CA GLY A 185 -7.30 -4.24 7.40
C GLY A 185 -8.31 -4.95 6.50
N HIS A 186 -9.60 -4.82 6.79
CA HIS A 186 -10.67 -5.32 5.93
C HIS A 186 -10.60 -4.70 4.53
N ASP A 187 -10.52 -3.37 4.44
CA ASP A 187 -10.47 -2.69 3.15
C ASP A 187 -9.21 -3.05 2.35
N ALA A 188 -8.07 -3.22 3.04
CA ALA A 188 -6.81 -3.63 2.41
C ALA A 188 -6.88 -5.05 1.83
N ILE A 189 -7.35 -6.02 2.63
CA ILE A 189 -7.43 -7.44 2.18
C ILE A 189 -8.54 -7.64 1.14
N THR A 190 -9.61 -6.84 1.18
CA THR A 190 -10.67 -6.86 0.16
C THR A 190 -10.12 -6.45 -1.20
N ALA A 191 -9.19 -5.48 -1.26
CA ALA A 191 -8.52 -5.14 -2.53
C ALA A 191 -7.74 -6.33 -3.12
N PHE A 192 -7.16 -7.19 -2.28
CA PHE A 192 -6.54 -8.44 -2.73
C PHE A 192 -7.58 -9.45 -3.25
N PHE A 193 -8.70 -9.62 -2.56
CA PHE A 193 -9.77 -10.52 -3.03
C PHE A 193 -10.33 -10.07 -4.38
N MET A 194 -10.52 -8.76 -4.56
CA MET A 194 -10.96 -8.22 -5.84
C MET A 194 -9.93 -8.44 -6.95
N LEU A 195 -8.63 -8.23 -6.66
CA LEU A 195 -7.57 -8.54 -7.62
C LEU A 195 -7.59 -10.02 -8.01
N TYR A 196 -7.75 -10.91 -7.03
CA TYR A 196 -7.80 -12.35 -7.25
C TYR A 196 -9.00 -12.77 -8.09
N ASN A 197 -10.17 -12.16 -7.85
CA ASN A 197 -11.40 -12.48 -8.58
C ASN A 197 -11.41 -11.92 -10.01
N LEU A 198 -10.86 -10.72 -10.22
CA LEU A 198 -10.91 -10.03 -11.51
C LEU A 198 -9.70 -10.33 -12.41
N LEU A 199 -8.52 -10.56 -11.81
CA LEU A 199 -7.23 -10.69 -12.49
C LEU A 199 -6.43 -11.86 -11.90
N GLU A 200 -7.02 -13.07 -11.87
CA GLU A 200 -6.46 -14.24 -11.19
C GLU A 200 -5.04 -14.58 -11.65
N THR A 201 -4.77 -14.48 -12.96
CA THR A 201 -3.47 -14.81 -13.54
C THR A 201 -2.38 -13.87 -12.99
N GLU A 202 -2.66 -12.59 -12.92
CA GLU A 202 -1.75 -11.58 -12.34
C GLU A 202 -1.62 -11.75 -10.82
N ALA A 203 -2.74 -11.96 -10.13
CA ALA A 203 -2.75 -12.16 -8.69
C ALA A 203 -1.87 -13.33 -8.25
N ARG A 204 -1.83 -14.41 -9.03
CA ARG A 204 -0.98 -15.58 -8.75
C ARG A 204 0.53 -15.30 -8.86
N VAL A 205 0.94 -14.39 -9.73
CA VAL A 205 2.36 -14.09 -9.97
C VAL A 205 2.85 -12.84 -9.22
N TRP A 206 1.96 -11.97 -8.83
CA TRP A 206 2.31 -10.74 -8.11
C TRP A 206 2.51 -10.99 -6.61
N TRP A 207 3.69 -11.50 -6.27
CA TRP A 207 4.07 -11.84 -4.90
C TRP A 207 3.86 -10.70 -3.90
N VAL A 208 4.00 -9.43 -4.33
CA VAL A 208 3.82 -8.23 -3.49
C VAL A 208 2.42 -8.18 -2.90
N PHE A 209 1.38 -8.44 -3.71
CA PHE A 209 -0.01 -8.48 -3.24
C PHE A 209 -0.26 -9.66 -2.31
N ASN A 210 0.25 -10.84 -2.64
CA ASN A 210 0.11 -12.03 -1.79
C ASN A 210 0.80 -11.82 -0.44
N HIS A 211 2.01 -11.26 -0.44
CA HIS A 211 2.75 -10.98 0.80
C HIS A 211 2.04 -9.92 1.65
N ARG A 212 1.50 -8.88 1.01
CA ARG A 212 0.73 -7.84 1.71
C ARG A 212 -0.52 -8.42 2.35
N ALA A 213 -1.32 -9.18 1.60
CA ALA A 213 -2.51 -9.84 2.13
C ALA A 213 -2.21 -10.78 3.29
N PHE A 214 -1.05 -11.47 3.26
CA PHE A 214 -0.57 -12.26 4.39
C PHE A 214 -0.32 -11.39 5.64
N LEU A 215 0.35 -10.24 5.50
CA LEU A 215 0.60 -9.33 6.61
C LEU A 215 -0.71 -8.73 7.17
N GLU A 216 -1.67 -8.43 6.31
CA GLU A 216 -2.99 -7.93 6.67
C GLU A 216 -3.77 -8.97 7.45
N ALA A 217 -3.85 -10.20 6.95
CA ALA A 217 -4.48 -11.33 7.65
C ALA A 217 -3.79 -11.62 9.01
N LEU A 218 -2.47 -11.53 9.07
CA LEU A 218 -1.70 -11.70 10.30
C LEU A 218 -2.01 -10.60 11.32
N CYS A 219 -2.09 -9.35 10.88
CA CYS A 219 -2.42 -8.21 11.72
C CYS A 219 -3.84 -8.33 12.28
N ILE A 220 -4.83 -8.62 11.43
CA ILE A 220 -6.22 -8.88 11.84
C ILE A 220 -6.27 -10.04 12.85
N GLY A 221 -5.60 -11.15 12.55
CA GLY A 221 -5.55 -12.34 13.43
C GLY A 221 -4.94 -12.03 14.79
N ASN A 222 -3.89 -11.21 14.84
CA ASN A 222 -3.29 -10.78 16.09
C ASN A 222 -4.26 -9.94 16.93
N VAL A 223 -4.96 -8.99 16.31
CA VAL A 223 -5.97 -8.17 17.01
C VAL A 223 -7.09 -9.03 17.57
N LEU A 224 -7.63 -9.97 16.79
CA LEU A 224 -8.66 -10.91 17.26
C LEU A 224 -8.16 -11.78 18.42
N ARG A 225 -6.93 -12.29 18.32
CA ARG A 225 -6.31 -13.11 19.36
C ARG A 225 -6.10 -12.35 20.66
N GLU A 226 -5.63 -11.11 20.62
CA GLU A 226 -5.44 -10.30 21.82
C GLU A 226 -6.80 -9.91 22.43
N THR A 227 -7.77 -9.51 21.60
CA THR A 227 -9.14 -9.24 22.07
C THR A 227 -9.77 -10.46 22.76
N ALA A 228 -9.54 -11.67 22.26
CA ALA A 228 -10.07 -12.91 22.83
C ALA A 228 -9.55 -13.21 24.24
N LYS A 229 -8.43 -12.63 24.66
CA LYS A 229 -7.86 -12.77 26.01
C LYS A 229 -8.51 -11.84 27.02
N GLU A 230 -9.17 -10.78 26.56
CA GLU A 230 -9.84 -9.82 27.41
C GLU A 230 -11.17 -10.38 27.95
N ALA A 231 -11.61 -9.87 29.11
CA ALA A 231 -12.90 -10.24 29.70
C ALA A 231 -14.05 -9.86 28.75
N GLY A 232 -14.86 -10.84 28.34
CA GLY A 232 -15.94 -10.63 27.35
C GLY A 232 -15.49 -10.51 25.91
N GLY A 233 -14.19 -10.61 25.63
CA GLY A 233 -13.63 -10.44 24.29
C GLY A 233 -14.12 -11.48 23.29
N ARG A 234 -14.36 -12.72 23.70
CA ARG A 234 -14.93 -13.77 22.85
C ARG A 234 -16.36 -13.43 22.42
N ASP A 235 -17.19 -12.96 23.35
CA ASP A 235 -18.55 -12.53 23.03
C ASP A 235 -18.55 -11.34 22.05
N LEU A 236 -17.60 -10.42 22.21
CA LEU A 236 -17.41 -9.29 21.29
C LEU A 236 -17.06 -9.79 19.88
N ILE A 237 -16.11 -10.72 19.76
CA ILE A 237 -15.69 -11.29 18.47
C ILE A 237 -16.84 -12.01 17.75
N ASP A 238 -17.75 -12.66 18.49
CA ASP A 238 -18.83 -13.43 17.89
C ASP A 238 -20.10 -12.60 17.63
N ARG A 239 -20.22 -11.39 18.19
CA ARG A 239 -21.43 -10.56 18.07
C ARG A 239 -21.25 -9.23 17.39
N ASP A 240 -20.08 -8.59 17.50
CA ASP A 240 -19.83 -7.30 16.84
C ASP A 240 -19.62 -7.53 15.33
N PRO A 241 -20.40 -6.87 14.45
CA PRO A 241 -20.32 -7.07 13.00
C PRO A 241 -18.92 -6.85 12.42
N LEU A 242 -18.13 -5.93 12.97
CA LEU A 242 -16.77 -5.66 12.52
C LEU A 242 -15.85 -6.86 12.79
N PHE A 243 -15.93 -7.44 13.98
CA PHE A 243 -15.12 -8.60 14.37
C PHE A 243 -15.53 -9.87 13.60
N VAL A 244 -16.84 -10.08 13.44
CA VAL A 244 -17.38 -11.20 12.64
C VAL A 244 -16.87 -11.11 11.21
N ARG A 245 -16.93 -9.93 10.60
CA ARG A 245 -16.41 -9.68 9.25
C ARG A 245 -14.90 -9.94 9.17
N SER A 246 -14.12 -9.40 10.10
CA SER A 246 -12.67 -9.60 10.14
C SER A 246 -12.27 -11.07 10.30
N LYS A 247 -13.06 -11.87 11.02
CA LYS A 247 -12.88 -13.32 11.12
C LYS A 247 -13.17 -14.02 9.78
N ALA A 248 -14.19 -13.55 9.04
CA ALA A 248 -14.51 -14.06 7.72
C ALA A 248 -13.41 -13.74 6.70
N ASP A 249 -12.80 -12.54 6.75
CA ASP A 249 -11.68 -12.13 5.90
C ASP A 249 -10.50 -13.10 6.01
N ILE A 250 -10.14 -13.51 7.24
CA ILE A 250 -9.08 -14.50 7.46
C ILE A 250 -9.47 -15.85 6.83
N GLY A 251 -10.71 -16.28 7.00
CA GLY A 251 -11.21 -17.53 6.42
C GLY A 251 -11.14 -17.53 4.90
N GLU A 252 -11.55 -16.43 4.26
CA GLU A 252 -11.47 -16.24 2.83
C GLU A 252 -10.03 -16.22 2.32
N TYR A 253 -9.14 -15.49 3.03
CA TYR A 253 -7.71 -15.48 2.72
C TYR A 253 -7.12 -16.88 2.72
N LEU A 254 -7.35 -17.66 3.77
CA LEU A 254 -6.87 -19.04 3.87
C LEU A 254 -7.42 -19.94 2.77
N SER A 255 -8.71 -19.81 2.44
CA SER A 255 -9.32 -20.52 1.31
C SER A 255 -8.65 -20.22 -0.02
N ASN A 256 -8.35 -18.94 -0.28
CA ASN A 256 -7.65 -18.51 -1.49
C ASN A 256 -6.23 -19.08 -1.54
N MET A 257 -5.50 -19.08 -0.42
CA MET A 257 -4.16 -19.68 -0.34
C MET A 257 -4.18 -21.19 -0.58
N CYS A 258 -5.13 -21.91 0.02
CA CYS A 258 -5.29 -23.36 -0.21
C CYS A 258 -5.56 -23.68 -1.69
N ARG A 259 -6.41 -22.90 -2.35
CA ARG A 259 -6.67 -23.02 -3.80
C ARG A 259 -5.41 -22.78 -4.63
N GLN A 260 -4.62 -21.77 -4.29
CA GLN A 260 -3.35 -21.49 -5.00
C GLN A 260 -2.34 -22.63 -4.88
N MET A 261 -2.27 -23.28 -3.72
CA MET A 261 -1.33 -24.38 -3.45
C MET A 261 -1.82 -25.75 -3.99
N GLY A 262 -3.00 -25.81 -4.61
CA GLY A 262 -3.59 -27.07 -5.09
C GLY A 262 -4.00 -28.03 -3.95
N VAL A 263 -4.19 -27.51 -2.73
CA VAL A 263 -4.54 -28.31 -1.54
C VAL A 263 -6.06 -28.38 -1.34
N ALA A 264 -6.83 -27.65 -2.13
CA ALA A 264 -8.28 -27.45 -1.92
C ALA A 264 -9.14 -28.74 -1.99
N ASP A 265 -8.63 -29.84 -2.57
CA ASP A 265 -9.40 -31.08 -2.74
C ASP A 265 -9.22 -32.10 -1.62
N ARG A 266 -8.50 -31.78 -0.54
CA ARG A 266 -8.18 -32.76 0.53
C ARG A 266 -8.68 -32.42 1.93
N VAL A 267 -9.38 -31.30 2.14
CA VAL A 267 -9.78 -30.81 3.48
C VAL A 267 -11.26 -30.38 3.53
N LEU A 268 -12.13 -31.09 2.85
CA LEU A 268 -13.57 -31.02 3.12
C LEU A 268 -14.11 -32.39 3.47
#